data_268ba1855d68013a085717fca6c148b4
#
_entry.id   268ba1855d68013a085717fca6c148b4
#
_cell.length_a   1.000
_cell.length_b   1.000
_cell.length_c   1.000
_cell.angle_alpha   90.00
_cell.angle_beta   90.00
_cell.angle_gamma   90.00
#
_symmetry.space_group_name_H-M   'P 1'
#
loop_
_entity.id
_entity.type
_entity.pdbx_description
1 polymer ?
#
loop_
_entity_poly.entity_id
_entity_poly.type
_entity_poly.pdbx_seq_one_letter_code
_entity_poly.pdbx_strand_id
1 'polypeptide(L)'
;MASSVPLETAALPAGIRSRFVDGINGLKVHVLEAGHEARHDRGRRPTVLLLHGFPELAYSWRKVMLPLAAAGFHVIAPDQRGYGRTMGWDGAYDGDLGSFRMINLVRDVLGLVSALGLRSVAAVVGHDFGSPVAAWCALLRPDVFRSVVLMSAPFGGPPQVPFDTAGRTAASPISGPSIHEALAAL
;
A
#
# COMPACT_ATOMS: atom_id res chain seq x y z
N MET A 1 16.94 -14.56 -2.90
CA MET A 1 17.43 -13.17 -2.97
C MET A 1 16.59 -12.42 -4.01
N ALA A 2 16.06 -11.23 -3.67
CA ALA A 2 15.34 -10.41 -4.63
C ALA A 2 16.30 -9.90 -5.73
N SER A 3 15.84 -9.87 -6.98
CA SER A 3 16.64 -9.37 -8.10
C SER A 3 16.79 -7.86 -8.01
N SER A 4 18.01 -7.35 -8.03
CA SER A 4 18.32 -5.92 -8.05
C SER A 4 18.08 -5.24 -9.42
N VAL A 5 17.68 -6.02 -10.42
CA VAL A 5 17.44 -5.54 -11.78
C VAL A 5 15.93 -5.31 -11.98
N PRO A 6 15.49 -4.18 -12.58
CA PRO A 6 14.11 -3.99 -12.97
C PRO A 6 13.62 -5.11 -13.91
N LEU A 7 12.31 -5.29 -14.02
CA LEU A 7 11.76 -6.19 -15.04
C LEU A 7 12.15 -5.70 -16.43
N GLU A 8 12.56 -6.63 -17.27
CA GLU A 8 12.84 -6.31 -18.68
C GLU A 8 11.57 -5.78 -19.36
N THR A 9 11.74 -4.81 -20.25
CA THR A 9 10.64 -4.20 -20.99
C THR A 9 9.84 -5.23 -21.80
N ALA A 10 10.51 -6.29 -22.26
CA ALA A 10 9.87 -7.39 -23.01
C ALA A 10 8.88 -8.22 -22.16
N ALA A 11 9.01 -8.19 -20.82
CA ALA A 11 8.12 -8.90 -19.89
C ALA A 11 6.88 -8.08 -19.49
N LEU A 12 6.83 -6.79 -19.87
CA LEU A 12 5.78 -5.88 -19.51
C LEU A 12 4.94 -5.46 -20.72
N PRO A 13 3.63 -5.22 -20.55
CA PRO A 13 2.84 -4.57 -21.59
C PRO A 13 3.44 -3.22 -21.99
N ALA A 14 3.42 -2.90 -23.29
CA ALA A 14 3.87 -1.60 -23.78
C ALA A 14 3.14 -0.46 -23.03
N GLY A 15 3.88 0.58 -22.60
CA GLY A 15 3.34 1.69 -21.79
C GLY A 15 3.48 1.48 -20.27
N ILE A 16 3.94 0.31 -19.82
CA ILE A 16 4.34 0.08 -18.42
C ILE A 16 5.86 -0.01 -18.35
N ARG A 17 6.46 0.71 -17.42
CA ARG A 17 7.89 0.56 -17.11
C ARG A 17 8.10 0.06 -15.68
N SER A 18 9.25 -0.56 -15.48
CA SER A 18 9.73 -1.04 -14.18
C SER A 18 10.94 -0.22 -13.75
N ARG A 19 10.97 0.20 -12.50
CA ARG A 19 12.15 0.85 -11.90
C ARG A 19 12.19 0.68 -10.38
N PHE A 20 13.29 1.10 -9.79
CA PHE A 20 13.45 1.21 -8.34
C PHE A 20 13.40 2.66 -7.87
N VAL A 21 12.91 2.84 -6.65
CA VAL A 21 12.93 4.11 -5.90
C VAL A 21 13.64 3.85 -4.58
N ASP A 22 14.69 4.63 -4.32
CA ASP A 22 15.55 4.48 -3.15
C ASP A 22 15.10 5.39 -2.00
N GLY A 23 15.61 5.11 -0.79
CA GLY A 23 15.45 5.99 0.37
C GLY A 23 14.09 5.91 1.06
N ILE A 24 13.36 4.83 0.89
CA ILE A 24 12.00 4.68 1.41
C ILE A 24 12.03 3.84 2.70
N ASN A 25 12.14 4.47 3.86
CA ASN A 25 12.07 3.79 5.16
C ASN A 25 13.01 2.55 5.24
N GLY A 26 14.24 2.71 4.74
CA GLY A 26 15.24 1.64 4.65
C GLY A 26 15.11 0.72 3.45
N LEU A 27 14.09 0.91 2.62
CA LEU A 27 13.85 0.09 1.43
C LEU A 27 14.37 0.73 0.15
N LYS A 28 14.66 -0.14 -0.81
CA LYS A 28 14.71 0.13 -2.25
C LYS A 28 13.47 -0.50 -2.87
N VAL A 29 12.46 0.33 -3.14
CA VAL A 29 11.14 -0.14 -3.57
C VAL A 29 11.11 -0.30 -5.07
N HIS A 30 10.74 -1.50 -5.53
CA HIS A 30 10.42 -1.75 -6.92
C HIS A 30 9.02 -1.24 -7.24
N VAL A 31 8.87 -0.52 -8.36
CA VAL A 31 7.59 0.00 -8.83
C VAL A 31 7.38 -0.28 -10.31
N LEU A 32 6.13 -0.54 -10.66
CA LEU A 32 5.63 -0.45 -12.03
C LEU A 32 4.94 0.90 -12.21
N GLU A 33 5.15 1.54 -13.36
CA GLU A 33 4.56 2.84 -13.67
C GLU A 33 3.94 2.85 -15.08
N ALA A 34 2.78 3.49 -15.20
CA ALA A 34 2.13 3.81 -16.47
C ALA A 34 1.70 5.28 -16.49
N GLY A 35 1.57 5.87 -17.68
CA GLY A 35 1.24 7.29 -17.80
C GLY A 35 2.40 8.22 -17.43
N HIS A 36 3.63 7.71 -17.44
CA HIS A 36 4.86 8.44 -17.10
C HIS A 36 5.48 9.23 -18.26
N GLU A 37 4.99 9.02 -19.48
CA GLU A 37 5.67 9.38 -20.73
C GLU A 37 5.81 10.87 -20.99
N ALA A 38 5.05 11.71 -20.32
CA ALA A 38 5.17 13.16 -20.45
C ALA A 38 6.07 13.74 -19.35
N ARG A 39 7.39 13.83 -19.61
CA ARG A 39 8.34 14.50 -18.68
C ARG A 39 7.92 15.91 -18.28
N HIS A 40 7.19 16.62 -19.14
CA HIS A 40 6.70 17.98 -18.90
C HIS A 40 5.39 18.02 -18.10
N ASP A 41 4.65 16.90 -17.98
CA ASP A 41 3.33 16.80 -17.33
C ASP A 41 3.33 16.07 -15.99
N ARG A 42 4.48 15.58 -15.48
CA ARG A 42 4.55 14.79 -14.25
C ARG A 42 3.93 15.48 -13.02
N GLY A 43 3.94 16.80 -12.99
CA GLY A 43 3.30 17.57 -11.92
C GLY A 43 1.83 17.86 -12.16
N ARG A 44 1.27 17.55 -13.32
CA ARG A 44 -0.09 17.86 -13.75
C ARG A 44 -1.04 16.68 -13.75
N ARG A 45 -0.52 15.44 -14.00
CA ARG A 45 -1.35 14.24 -13.98
C ARG A 45 -1.65 13.81 -12.55
N PRO A 46 -2.92 13.65 -12.18
CA PRO A 46 -3.26 13.09 -10.87
C PRO A 46 -2.69 11.67 -10.76
N THR A 47 -2.07 11.38 -9.63
CA THR A 47 -1.42 10.09 -9.39
C THR A 47 -2.37 9.13 -8.68
N VAL A 48 -2.38 7.87 -9.11
CA VAL A 48 -3.07 6.76 -8.44
C VAL A 48 -2.03 5.74 -7.99
N LEU A 49 -2.08 5.36 -6.71
CA LEU A 49 -1.27 4.27 -6.14
C LEU A 49 -2.11 3.00 -6.05
N LEU A 50 -1.53 1.87 -6.48
CA LEU A 50 -2.18 0.56 -6.49
C LEU A 50 -1.40 -0.40 -5.58
N LEU A 51 -1.95 -0.76 -4.43
CA LEU A 51 -1.35 -1.64 -3.43
C LEU A 51 -1.92 -3.05 -3.56
N HIS A 52 -1.04 -4.01 -3.88
CA HIS A 52 -1.43 -5.40 -4.10
C HIS A 52 -1.70 -6.15 -2.78
N GLY A 53 -2.30 -7.33 -2.88
CA GLY A 53 -2.57 -8.25 -1.78
C GLY A 53 -1.55 -9.39 -1.67
N PHE A 54 -1.90 -10.39 -0.88
CA PHE A 54 -1.17 -11.65 -0.73
C PHE A 54 -1.85 -12.72 -1.61
N PRO A 55 -1.09 -13.58 -2.30
CA PRO A 55 0.37 -13.58 -2.51
C PRO A 55 0.80 -12.83 -3.80
N GLU A 56 0.19 -11.70 -4.08
CA GLU A 56 0.34 -10.96 -5.33
C GLU A 56 1.57 -10.04 -5.34
N LEU A 57 1.77 -9.36 -6.47
CA LEU A 57 2.84 -8.40 -6.74
C LEU A 57 2.27 -7.19 -7.49
N ALA A 58 3.05 -6.14 -7.65
CA ALA A 58 2.72 -5.01 -8.51
C ALA A 58 2.23 -5.43 -9.91
N TYR A 59 2.73 -6.55 -10.42
CA TYR A 59 2.39 -7.10 -11.74
C TYR A 59 0.90 -7.49 -11.88
N SER A 60 0.21 -7.78 -10.78
CA SER A 60 -1.24 -8.07 -10.78
C SER A 60 -2.04 -6.92 -11.38
N TRP A 61 -1.59 -5.69 -11.20
CA TRP A 61 -2.25 -4.48 -11.65
C TRP A 61 -2.06 -4.13 -13.13
N ARG A 62 -1.20 -4.86 -13.88
CA ARG A 62 -0.81 -4.53 -15.26
C ARG A 62 -1.98 -4.29 -16.21
N LYS A 63 -3.11 -5.01 -16.03
CA LYS A 63 -4.31 -4.85 -16.87
C LYS A 63 -5.12 -3.60 -16.55
N VAL A 64 -5.02 -3.10 -15.30
CA VAL A 64 -5.75 -1.91 -14.82
C VAL A 64 -4.93 -0.64 -15.06
N MET A 65 -3.59 -0.75 -15.03
CA MET A 65 -2.69 0.40 -15.15
C MET A 65 -2.85 1.15 -16.48
N LEU A 66 -2.95 0.43 -17.60
CA LEU A 66 -3.04 1.06 -18.92
C LEU A 66 -4.35 1.80 -19.15
N PRO A 67 -5.54 1.25 -18.81
CA PRO A 67 -6.79 2.01 -18.85
C PRO A 67 -6.78 3.27 -18.00
N LEU A 68 -6.23 3.21 -16.79
CA LEU A 68 -6.08 4.39 -15.93
C LEU A 68 -5.12 5.43 -16.53
N ALA A 69 -4.01 4.98 -17.11
CA ALA A 69 -3.07 5.87 -17.79
C ALA A 69 -3.71 6.55 -19.02
N ALA A 70 -4.50 5.80 -19.80
CA ALA A 70 -5.28 6.33 -20.91
C ALA A 70 -6.33 7.36 -20.46
N ALA A 71 -6.89 7.17 -19.25
CA ALA A 71 -7.79 8.15 -18.62
C ALA A 71 -7.08 9.38 -18.04
N GLY A 72 -5.77 9.52 -18.23
CA GLY A 72 -5.01 10.71 -17.84
C GLY A 72 -4.34 10.62 -16.48
N PHE A 73 -4.31 9.48 -15.83
CA PHE A 73 -3.63 9.29 -14.55
C PHE A 73 -2.15 8.89 -14.73
N HIS A 74 -1.33 9.31 -13.77
CA HIS A 74 -0.04 8.68 -13.52
C HIS A 74 -0.27 7.54 -12.53
N VAL A 75 -0.01 6.31 -12.94
CA VAL A 75 -0.34 5.10 -12.18
C VAL A 75 0.93 4.45 -11.68
N ILE A 76 0.99 4.17 -10.40
CA ILE A 76 2.15 3.59 -9.73
C ILE A 76 1.69 2.39 -8.91
N ALA A 77 2.33 1.25 -9.13
CA ALA A 77 2.11 0.02 -8.37
C ALA A 77 3.45 -0.44 -7.78
N PRO A 78 3.67 -0.31 -6.47
CA PRO A 78 4.85 -0.84 -5.80
C PRO A 78 4.71 -2.34 -5.52
N ASP A 79 5.83 -3.07 -5.54
CA ASP A 79 5.95 -4.28 -4.75
C ASP A 79 6.11 -3.85 -3.28
N GLN A 80 5.17 -4.21 -2.41
CA GLN A 80 5.19 -3.80 -1.01
C GLN A 80 6.35 -4.47 -0.25
N ARG A 81 6.64 -4.00 0.98
CA ARG A 81 7.64 -4.60 1.88
C ARG A 81 7.41 -6.10 2.00
N GLY A 82 8.48 -6.88 1.84
CA GLY A 82 8.40 -8.34 1.89
C GLY A 82 8.05 -9.02 0.57
N TYR A 83 7.75 -8.26 -0.48
CA TYR A 83 7.27 -8.82 -1.74
C TYR A 83 8.17 -8.48 -2.92
N GLY A 84 8.12 -9.35 -3.89
CA GLY A 84 8.64 -9.15 -5.23
C GLY A 84 10.11 -8.76 -5.28
N ARG A 85 10.37 -7.60 -5.87
CA ARG A 85 11.73 -7.08 -6.08
C ARG A 85 12.13 -5.99 -5.07
N THR A 86 11.22 -5.58 -4.19
CA THR A 86 11.54 -4.62 -3.11
C THR A 86 12.56 -5.22 -2.16
N MET A 87 13.61 -4.45 -1.87
CA MET A 87 14.77 -4.87 -1.09
C MET A 87 14.95 -3.97 0.14
N GLY A 88 15.80 -4.41 1.09
CA GLY A 88 16.15 -3.65 2.30
C GLY A 88 15.34 -4.07 3.53
N TRP A 89 14.50 -5.10 3.41
CA TRP A 89 13.79 -5.69 4.53
C TRP A 89 14.52 -6.97 5.01
N ASP A 90 14.36 -7.29 6.30
CA ASP A 90 14.90 -8.52 6.88
C ASP A 90 14.02 -9.72 6.49
N GLY A 91 14.60 -10.65 5.74
CA GLY A 91 13.93 -11.88 5.29
C GLY A 91 14.34 -13.12 6.09
N ALA A 92 15.00 -12.97 7.24
CA ALA A 92 15.33 -14.08 8.10
C ALA A 92 14.06 -14.72 8.66
N TYR A 93 14.03 -16.05 8.76
CA TYR A 93 12.86 -16.78 9.23
C TYR A 93 12.49 -16.42 10.69
N ASP A 94 13.50 -16.16 11.51
CA ASP A 94 13.41 -15.76 12.92
C ASP A 94 13.63 -14.24 13.14
N GLY A 95 13.55 -13.45 12.05
CA GLY A 95 13.73 -12.01 12.07
C GLY A 95 12.63 -11.27 12.81
N ASP A 96 12.91 -10.02 13.22
CA ASP A 96 11.93 -9.16 13.88
C ASP A 96 10.82 -8.72 12.90
N LEU A 97 9.59 -9.14 13.17
CA LEU A 97 8.40 -8.73 12.42
C LEU A 97 7.94 -7.29 12.71
N GLY A 98 8.61 -6.57 13.60
CA GLY A 98 8.28 -5.19 13.93
C GLY A 98 8.27 -4.26 12.72
N SER A 99 9.14 -4.52 11.74
CA SER A 99 9.20 -3.77 10.48
C SER A 99 7.96 -3.94 9.59
N PHE A 100 7.15 -5.00 9.80
CA PHE A 100 5.93 -5.30 9.08
C PHE A 100 4.66 -4.82 9.79
N ARG A 101 4.77 -4.14 10.93
CA ARG A 101 3.62 -3.51 11.58
C ARG A 101 2.97 -2.49 10.65
N MET A 102 1.65 -2.36 10.74
CA MET A 102 0.85 -1.52 9.85
C MET A 102 1.40 -0.10 9.71
N ILE A 103 1.86 0.50 10.80
CA ILE A 103 2.43 1.86 10.76
C ILE A 103 3.69 1.95 9.89
N ASN A 104 4.51 0.91 9.83
CA ASN A 104 5.69 0.88 8.97
C ASN A 104 5.31 0.71 7.50
N LEU A 105 4.28 -0.09 7.21
CA LEU A 105 3.75 -0.22 5.85
C LEU A 105 3.18 1.12 5.35
N VAL A 106 2.47 1.86 6.21
CA VAL A 106 2.01 3.22 5.90
C VAL A 106 3.18 4.17 5.66
N ARG A 107 4.25 4.09 6.49
CA ARG A 107 5.48 4.89 6.30
C ARG A 107 6.17 4.58 4.98
N ASP A 108 6.14 3.32 4.54
CA ASP A 108 6.70 2.93 3.24
C ASP A 108 5.94 3.63 2.10
N VAL A 109 4.60 3.63 2.16
CA VAL A 109 3.77 4.30 1.14
C VAL A 109 3.97 5.81 1.17
N LEU A 110 4.02 6.44 2.35
CA LEU A 110 4.31 7.87 2.50
C LEU A 110 5.71 8.23 2.01
N GLY A 111 6.69 7.41 2.34
CA GLY A 111 8.07 7.54 1.86
C GLY A 111 8.16 7.46 0.34
N LEU A 112 7.41 6.54 -0.27
CA LEU A 112 7.32 6.43 -1.72
C LEU A 112 6.72 7.70 -2.35
N VAL A 113 5.61 8.21 -1.83
CA VAL A 113 4.99 9.47 -2.30
C VAL A 113 6.00 10.62 -2.24
N SER A 114 6.71 10.74 -1.11
CA SER A 114 7.73 11.78 -0.90
C SER A 114 8.91 11.63 -1.85
N ALA A 115 9.47 10.41 -1.99
CA ALA A 115 10.62 10.13 -2.87
C ALA A 115 10.29 10.36 -4.35
N LEU A 116 9.03 10.25 -4.72
CA LEU A 116 8.53 10.58 -6.06
C LEU A 116 8.32 12.09 -6.28
N GLY A 117 8.54 12.92 -5.26
CA GLY A 117 8.31 14.36 -5.31
C GLY A 117 6.84 14.76 -5.37
N LEU A 118 5.94 13.88 -4.94
CA LEU A 118 4.50 14.12 -4.94
C LEU A 118 4.05 14.74 -3.61
N ARG A 119 3.23 15.79 -3.68
CA ARG A 119 2.61 16.38 -2.48
C ARG A 119 1.35 15.63 -2.05
N SER A 120 0.62 15.09 -3.01
CA SER A 120 -0.58 14.29 -2.79
C SER A 120 -0.82 13.35 -3.95
N VAL A 121 -1.65 12.35 -3.74
CA VAL A 121 -2.14 11.42 -4.76
C VAL A 121 -3.66 11.50 -4.83
N ALA A 122 -4.20 11.35 -6.03
CA ALA A 122 -5.64 11.43 -6.26
C ALA A 122 -6.38 10.28 -5.58
N ALA A 123 -5.79 9.09 -5.64
CA ALA A 123 -6.34 7.93 -4.97
C ALA A 123 -5.25 6.94 -4.55
N VAL A 124 -5.48 6.24 -3.44
CA VAL A 124 -4.80 5.00 -3.08
C VAL A 124 -5.81 3.86 -3.17
N VAL A 125 -5.46 2.83 -3.91
CA VAL A 125 -6.30 1.64 -4.13
C VAL A 125 -5.61 0.46 -3.48
N GLY A 126 -6.29 -0.26 -2.62
CA GLY A 126 -5.78 -1.48 -2.00
C GLY A 126 -6.65 -2.68 -2.36
N HIS A 127 -6.00 -3.80 -2.65
CA HIS A 127 -6.64 -5.09 -2.82
C HIS A 127 -6.15 -6.04 -1.74
N ASP A 128 -7.06 -6.84 -1.14
CA ASP A 128 -6.75 -7.83 -0.11
C ASP A 128 -5.87 -7.21 1.00
N PHE A 129 -4.65 -7.71 1.25
CA PHE A 129 -3.72 -7.17 2.25
C PHE A 129 -3.33 -5.70 1.98
N GLY A 130 -3.39 -5.22 0.75
CA GLY A 130 -3.18 -3.81 0.41
C GLY A 130 -4.32 -2.90 0.88
N SER A 131 -5.54 -3.43 1.10
CA SER A 131 -6.69 -2.64 1.52
C SER A 131 -6.51 -2.00 2.90
N PRO A 132 -6.15 -2.72 3.97
CA PRO A 132 -5.89 -2.08 5.26
C PRO A 132 -4.75 -1.06 5.20
N VAL A 133 -3.71 -1.30 4.41
CA VAL A 133 -2.63 -0.31 4.23
C VAL A 133 -3.17 0.97 3.58
N ALA A 134 -3.96 0.85 2.51
CA ALA A 134 -4.59 1.98 1.83
C ALA A 134 -5.54 2.75 2.76
N ALA A 135 -6.36 2.04 3.55
CA ALA A 135 -7.26 2.63 4.52
C ALA A 135 -6.51 3.44 5.58
N TRP A 136 -5.47 2.88 6.17
CA TRP A 136 -4.65 3.58 7.16
C TRP A 136 -3.91 4.77 6.57
N CYS A 137 -3.44 4.69 5.33
CA CYS A 137 -2.87 5.84 4.61
C CYS A 137 -3.87 6.99 4.54
N ALA A 138 -5.10 6.72 4.10
CA ALA A 138 -6.13 7.74 3.96
C ALA A 138 -6.59 8.32 5.30
N LEU A 139 -6.68 7.49 6.34
CA LEU A 139 -7.04 7.94 7.69
C LEU A 139 -5.98 8.84 8.32
N LEU A 140 -4.72 8.43 8.23
CA LEU A 140 -3.62 9.15 8.89
C LEU A 140 -3.19 10.41 8.13
N ARG A 141 -3.32 10.40 6.80
CA ARG A 141 -2.87 11.51 5.94
C ARG A 141 -3.88 11.81 4.82
N PRO A 142 -5.10 12.28 5.19
CA PRO A 142 -6.12 12.68 4.21
C PRO A 142 -5.68 13.88 3.35
N ASP A 143 -4.69 14.64 3.82
CA ASP A 143 -4.03 15.71 3.06
C ASP A 143 -3.18 15.16 1.90
N VAL A 144 -2.63 13.97 2.03
CA VAL A 144 -1.82 13.30 1.00
C VAL A 144 -2.69 12.40 0.13
N PHE A 145 -3.54 11.58 0.73
CA PHE A 145 -4.38 10.59 0.04
C PHE A 145 -5.81 11.11 -0.09
N ARG A 146 -6.15 11.67 -1.26
CA ARG A 146 -7.43 12.38 -1.49
C ARG A 146 -8.64 11.46 -1.55
N SER A 147 -8.44 10.23 -2.00
CA SER A 147 -9.48 9.20 -2.08
C SER A 147 -8.87 7.83 -1.80
N VAL A 148 -9.73 6.90 -1.36
CA VAL A 148 -9.34 5.52 -1.11
C VAL A 148 -10.35 4.57 -1.74
N VAL A 149 -9.83 3.48 -2.33
CA VAL A 149 -10.63 2.36 -2.82
C VAL A 149 -10.14 1.09 -2.14
N LEU A 150 -11.04 0.35 -1.50
CA LEU A 150 -10.76 -0.89 -0.79
C LEU A 150 -11.44 -2.05 -1.51
N MET A 151 -10.67 -3.09 -1.81
CA MET A 151 -11.13 -4.24 -2.57
C MET A 151 -10.83 -5.54 -1.82
N SER A 152 -11.83 -6.40 -1.71
CA SER A 152 -11.74 -7.77 -1.17
C SER A 152 -11.30 -7.90 0.30
N ALA A 153 -11.17 -6.80 1.03
CA ALA A 153 -10.93 -6.83 2.48
C ALA A 153 -11.69 -5.69 3.15
N PRO A 154 -12.61 -5.98 4.06
CA PRO A 154 -13.32 -4.96 4.81
C PRO A 154 -12.35 -4.24 5.76
N PHE A 155 -12.58 -2.95 5.95
CA PHE A 155 -11.86 -2.16 6.94
C PHE A 155 -12.82 -1.72 8.04
N GLY A 156 -12.66 -2.30 9.22
CA GLY A 156 -13.50 -2.03 10.39
C GLY A 156 -13.20 -0.71 11.12
N GLY A 157 -12.29 0.11 10.59
CA GLY A 157 -11.82 1.32 11.27
C GLY A 157 -10.66 1.04 12.24
N PRO A 158 -10.15 2.09 12.91
CA PRO A 158 -9.21 1.94 14.02
C PRO A 158 -9.86 1.13 15.14
N PRO A 159 -9.08 0.28 15.83
CA PRO A 159 -9.61 -0.43 16.99
C PRO A 159 -10.14 0.59 18.00
N GLN A 160 -11.38 0.41 18.41
CA GLN A 160 -11.96 1.20 19.48
C GLN A 160 -11.37 0.72 20.80
N VAL A 161 -10.25 1.30 21.18
CA VAL A 161 -9.69 1.10 22.53
C VAL A 161 -10.36 2.15 23.41
N PRO A 162 -11.17 1.76 24.41
CA PRO A 162 -11.65 2.71 25.39
C PRO A 162 -10.44 3.22 26.18
N PHE A 163 -9.98 4.43 25.89
CA PHE A 163 -9.06 5.13 26.76
C PHE A 163 -9.85 5.62 27.96
N ASP A 164 -9.87 4.84 29.01
CA ASP A 164 -10.37 5.31 30.30
C ASP A 164 -9.28 6.16 30.96
N THR A 165 -9.34 7.45 30.75
CA THR A 165 -8.48 8.43 31.43
C THR A 165 -8.92 8.73 32.85
N ALA A 166 -10.00 8.11 33.34
CA ALA A 166 -10.61 8.41 34.63
C ALA A 166 -10.22 7.45 35.78
N GLY A 167 -9.14 6.65 35.61
CA GLY A 167 -8.59 5.86 36.72
C GLY A 167 -9.55 4.79 37.27
N ARG A 168 -10.43 4.21 36.45
CA ARG A 168 -11.34 3.15 36.86
C ARG A 168 -10.65 1.81 36.87
N THR A 169 -10.54 1.26 38.06
CA THR A 169 -10.17 -0.12 38.33
C THR A 169 -11.14 -1.10 37.64
N ALA A 170 -10.53 -2.11 37.00
CA ALA A 170 -11.14 -3.32 36.47
C ALA A 170 -12.29 -3.11 35.48
N ALA A 171 -11.96 -3.23 34.21
CA ALA A 171 -12.94 -3.43 33.16
C ALA A 171 -13.75 -4.70 33.43
N SER A 172 -15.06 -4.56 33.48
CA SER A 172 -15.96 -5.70 33.33
C SER A 172 -15.66 -6.40 32.01
N PRO A 173 -15.70 -7.72 31.93
CA PRO A 173 -15.49 -8.42 30.67
C PRO A 173 -16.48 -7.92 29.63
N ILE A 174 -15.99 -7.67 28.42
CA ILE A 174 -16.82 -7.27 27.29
C ILE A 174 -17.86 -8.38 27.09
N SER A 175 -19.10 -8.14 27.44
CA SER A 175 -20.22 -9.05 27.23
C SER A 175 -20.73 -8.90 25.80
N GLY A 176 -19.94 -9.35 24.85
CA GLY A 176 -20.34 -9.53 23.47
C GLY A 176 -20.17 -11.00 23.11
N PRO A 177 -20.93 -11.50 22.10
CA PRO A 177 -20.73 -12.86 21.64
C PRO A 177 -19.27 -13.06 21.23
N SER A 178 -18.69 -14.20 21.57
CA SER A 178 -17.38 -14.58 21.09
C SER A 178 -17.40 -14.61 19.54
N ILE A 179 -16.24 -14.44 18.90
CA ILE A 179 -16.13 -14.57 17.43
C ILE A 179 -16.75 -15.88 16.95
N HIS A 180 -16.64 -16.94 17.75
CA HIS A 180 -17.22 -18.25 17.46
C HIS A 180 -18.76 -18.22 17.47
N GLU A 181 -19.35 -17.55 18.43
CA GLU A 181 -20.81 -17.38 18.53
C GLU A 181 -21.35 -16.46 17.43
N ALA A 182 -20.61 -15.39 17.08
CA ALA A 182 -20.97 -14.51 15.99
C ALA A 182 -20.93 -15.20 14.61
N LEU A 183 -19.95 -16.09 14.39
CA LEU A 183 -19.84 -16.88 13.16
C LEU A 183 -20.87 -18.01 13.08
N ALA A 184 -21.33 -18.54 14.21
CA ALA A 184 -22.37 -19.57 14.24
C ALA A 184 -23.79 -19.02 13.99
N ALA A 185 -23.95 -17.70 14.03
CA ALA A 185 -25.20 -16.99 13.78
C ALA A 185 -25.39 -16.50 12.32
N LEU A 186 -24.38 -16.76 11.46
CA LEU A 186 -24.42 -16.50 10.01
C LEU A 186 -24.82 -17.76 9.25
#